data_cbacf49edf2134aec3a8288bbafb124a
#
_entry.id   cbacf49edf2134aec3a8288bbafb124a
#
_cell.length_a   1.000
_cell.length_b   1.000
_cell.length_c   1.000
_cell.angle_alpha   90.00
_cell.angle_beta   90.00
_cell.angle_gamma   90.00
#
_symmetry.space_group_name_H-M   'P 1'
#
loop_
_entity.id
_entity.type
_entity.pdbx_description
1 polymer ?
#
loop_
_entity_poly.entity_id
_entity_poly.type
_entity_poly.pdbx_seq_one_letter_code
_entity_poly.pdbx_strand_id
1 'polypeptide(L)'
;MNYGGGYVYGGVVLADVRIGDESATSIPLQIIDDGDQSLVPDSCTSMATYLSFPDSGQRGNLGINPITNPANDYTLVYSCESSDSCTELSNPVQQIPQTLNVNVISYFKQDNNGVIFSMPAIANAPAESVVGQMIFGIGTNSNNQVMESTVAVLGNPNSNMANFTTNTGMQITPAIIDSGTEFINWYDALLPACPEPLSYIYCPGKPGSIFEWGSMISNYSGGSSFFVQAGIANWDFEGFPDSSVIPLLGSSTTYLSNFSIYGFPFFFGKNIYLGFQGKGNSVSSTALGSSPAWGFVAN
;
A
#
# COMPACT_ATOMS: atom_id res chain seq x y z
N MET A 1 -0.78 0.73 -16.16
CA MET A 1 -1.17 0.38 -14.78
C MET A 1 -2.23 1.37 -14.33
N ASN A 2 -3.27 0.92 -13.66
CA ASN A 2 -4.37 1.80 -13.21
C ASN A 2 -4.20 2.08 -11.70
N TYR A 3 -4.12 3.33 -11.35
CA TYR A 3 -4.11 3.82 -9.97
C TYR A 3 -5.45 4.47 -9.67
N GLY A 4 -5.93 4.46 -8.44
CA GLY A 4 -7.28 4.87 -8.03
C GLY A 4 -7.84 6.21 -8.53
N GLY A 5 -7.09 6.99 -9.28
CA GLY A 5 -7.51 8.25 -9.90
C GLY A 5 -7.04 8.41 -11.34
N GLY A 6 -6.32 7.44 -11.90
CA GLY A 6 -5.79 7.56 -13.25
C GLY A 6 -4.94 6.37 -13.69
N TYR A 7 -4.26 6.51 -14.81
CA TYR A 7 -3.37 5.48 -15.36
C TYR A 7 -1.96 6.03 -15.60
N VAL A 8 -0.98 5.14 -15.62
CA VAL A 8 0.35 5.38 -16.13
C VAL A 8 0.64 4.42 -17.27
N TYR A 9 1.39 4.89 -18.26
CA TYR A 9 1.76 4.14 -19.44
C TYR A 9 3.29 4.14 -19.61
N GLY A 10 3.83 3.10 -20.22
CA GLY A 10 5.25 3.03 -20.55
C GLY A 10 5.73 1.61 -20.79
N GLY A 11 6.90 1.48 -21.36
CA GLY A 11 7.51 0.22 -21.71
C GLY A 11 7.94 -0.62 -20.51
N VAL A 12 7.96 -1.93 -20.67
CA VAL A 12 8.51 -2.86 -19.69
C VAL A 12 9.93 -3.24 -20.08
N VAL A 13 10.85 -3.10 -19.16
CA VAL A 13 12.26 -3.46 -19.32
C VAL A 13 12.69 -4.45 -18.26
N LEU A 14 13.67 -5.29 -18.57
CA LEU A 14 14.37 -6.10 -17.58
C LEU A 14 15.57 -5.31 -17.07
N ALA A 15 15.65 -5.11 -15.76
CA ALA A 15 16.72 -4.38 -15.13
C ALA A 15 17.20 -5.03 -13.84
N ASP A 16 18.43 -4.76 -13.48
CA ASP A 16 18.97 -5.10 -12.17
C ASP A 16 18.60 -4.00 -11.18
N VAL A 17 18.03 -4.40 -10.05
CA VAL A 17 17.62 -3.48 -9.00
C VAL A 17 18.52 -3.68 -7.79
N ARG A 18 19.02 -2.58 -7.23
CA ARG A 18 19.75 -2.58 -5.97
C ARG A 18 19.15 -1.58 -5.00
N ILE A 19 18.89 -2.04 -3.77
CA ILE A 19 18.39 -1.20 -2.68
C ILE A 19 19.21 -1.54 -1.43
N GLY A 20 20.01 -0.59 -0.95
CA GLY A 20 21.00 -0.85 0.09
C GLY A 20 22.02 -1.88 -0.37
N ASP A 21 22.20 -2.93 0.41
CA ASP A 21 23.11 -4.03 0.13
C ASP A 21 22.44 -5.20 -0.62
N GLU A 22 21.13 -5.17 -0.76
CA GLU A 22 20.37 -6.19 -1.47
C GLU A 22 20.27 -5.91 -2.96
N SER A 23 20.14 -6.97 -3.74
CA SER A 23 19.98 -6.88 -5.19
C SER A 23 19.09 -7.98 -5.76
N ALA A 24 18.38 -7.62 -6.82
CA ALA A 24 17.62 -8.53 -7.66
C ALA A 24 18.02 -8.30 -9.12
N THR A 25 18.20 -9.37 -9.88
CA THR A 25 18.67 -9.29 -11.27
C THR A 25 17.55 -9.60 -12.25
N SER A 26 17.56 -8.91 -13.38
CA SER A 26 16.63 -9.17 -14.50
C SER A 26 15.16 -9.05 -14.08
N ILE A 27 14.84 -8.02 -13.29
CA ILE A 27 13.48 -7.77 -12.81
C ILE A 27 12.71 -6.95 -13.84
N PRO A 28 11.48 -7.33 -14.18
CA PRO A 28 10.63 -6.53 -15.04
C PRO A 28 10.19 -5.26 -14.32
N LEU A 29 10.49 -4.12 -14.93
CA LEU A 29 10.12 -2.80 -14.43
C LEU A 29 9.37 -2.04 -15.52
N GLN A 30 8.35 -1.28 -15.13
CA GLN A 30 7.73 -0.32 -16.02
C GLN A 30 8.54 0.99 -16.00
N ILE A 31 8.98 1.44 -17.16
CA ILE A 31 9.50 2.78 -17.35
C ILE A 31 8.32 3.67 -17.69
N ILE A 32 7.93 4.53 -16.76
CA ILE A 32 6.84 5.48 -17.00
C ILE A 32 7.38 6.53 -17.95
N ASP A 33 6.84 6.53 -19.16
CA ASP A 33 7.21 7.46 -20.21
C ASP A 33 6.21 8.61 -20.23
N ASP A 34 6.73 9.80 -19.96
CA ASP A 34 6.01 11.06 -20.07
C ASP A 34 5.95 11.56 -21.52
N GLY A 35 6.38 10.71 -22.44
CA GLY A 35 6.51 11.02 -23.85
C GLY A 35 5.18 11.27 -24.56
N ASP A 36 5.14 10.95 -25.83
CA ASP A 36 3.99 11.20 -26.69
C ASP A 36 2.74 10.40 -26.26
N GLN A 37 1.80 11.09 -25.64
CA GLN A 37 0.52 10.49 -25.21
C GLN A 37 -0.33 9.98 -26.39
N SER A 38 -0.02 10.37 -27.63
CA SER A 38 -0.69 9.84 -28.82
C SER A 38 -0.41 8.35 -29.04
N LEU A 39 0.60 7.80 -28.37
CA LEU A 39 0.95 6.37 -28.43
C LEU A 39 0.21 5.53 -27.39
N VAL A 40 -0.55 6.16 -26.49
CA VAL A 40 -1.33 5.44 -25.49
C VAL A 40 -2.56 4.82 -26.15
N PRO A 41 -2.78 3.51 -26.02
CA PRO A 41 -3.95 2.86 -26.61
C PRO A 41 -5.27 3.44 -26.09
N ASP A 42 -6.27 3.54 -26.95
CA ASP A 42 -7.60 4.09 -26.62
C ASP A 42 -8.27 3.38 -25.44
N SER A 43 -8.01 2.08 -25.27
CA SER A 43 -8.50 1.30 -24.14
C SER A 43 -7.95 1.77 -22.78
N CYS A 44 -6.77 2.40 -22.75
CA CYS A 44 -6.23 3.01 -21.55
C CYS A 44 -6.84 4.40 -21.32
N THR A 45 -6.97 5.21 -22.37
CA THR A 45 -7.42 6.61 -22.26
C THR A 45 -8.90 6.72 -21.92
N SER A 46 -9.71 5.72 -22.27
CA SER A 46 -11.15 5.71 -22.00
C SER A 46 -11.52 5.47 -20.54
N MET A 47 -10.58 4.98 -19.71
CA MET A 47 -10.88 4.56 -18.34
C MET A 47 -10.54 5.59 -17.27
N ALA A 48 -9.61 6.50 -17.54
CA ALA A 48 -9.12 7.43 -16.50
C ALA A 48 -8.21 8.52 -17.09
N THR A 49 -7.85 9.49 -16.25
CA THR A 49 -6.89 10.55 -16.59
C THR A 49 -5.46 10.03 -16.52
N TYR A 50 -4.59 10.48 -17.41
CA TYR A 50 -3.15 10.21 -17.35
C TYR A 50 -2.54 10.86 -16.10
N LEU A 51 -1.78 10.08 -15.35
CA LEU A 51 -1.07 10.56 -14.18
C LEU A 51 0.39 10.83 -14.55
N SER A 52 0.75 12.10 -14.61
CA SER A 52 2.14 12.53 -14.78
C SER A 52 2.88 12.42 -13.45
N PHE A 53 3.82 11.50 -13.36
CA PHE A 53 4.67 11.37 -12.17
C PHE A 53 5.59 12.58 -11.95
N PRO A 54 6.19 13.21 -12.98
CA PRO A 54 6.94 14.45 -12.82
C PRO A 54 6.15 15.58 -12.20
N ASP A 55 4.87 15.74 -12.56
CA ASP A 55 4.01 16.79 -12.02
C ASP A 55 3.69 16.56 -10.53
N SER A 56 3.64 15.30 -10.10
CA SER A 56 3.48 14.93 -8.68
C SER A 56 4.78 15.04 -7.88
N GLY A 57 5.91 15.32 -8.51
CA GLY A 57 7.25 15.34 -7.91
C GLY A 57 7.84 13.94 -7.64
N GLN A 58 7.12 12.89 -7.94
CA GLN A 58 7.60 11.51 -7.80
C GLN A 58 8.53 11.13 -8.96
N ARG A 59 9.52 10.28 -8.67
CA ARG A 59 10.46 9.75 -9.67
C ARG A 59 10.26 8.26 -9.93
N GLY A 60 9.41 7.61 -9.15
CA GLY A 60 9.10 6.21 -9.27
C GLY A 60 8.24 5.73 -8.11
N ASN A 61 7.72 4.53 -8.25
CA ASN A 61 6.95 3.85 -7.23
C ASN A 61 7.51 2.44 -7.04
N LEU A 62 7.86 2.09 -5.80
CA LEU A 62 8.24 0.74 -5.40
C LEU A 62 7.04 0.07 -4.75
N GLY A 63 6.31 -0.72 -5.53
CA GLY A 63 5.20 -1.52 -5.01
C GLY A 63 5.71 -2.67 -4.16
N ILE A 64 5.26 -2.74 -2.90
CA ILE A 64 5.57 -3.83 -2.00
C ILE A 64 4.26 -4.55 -1.66
N ASN A 65 3.89 -5.52 -2.49
CA ASN A 65 2.71 -6.34 -2.28
C ASN A 65 3.09 -7.62 -1.53
N PRO A 66 2.38 -8.02 -0.48
CA PRO A 66 2.61 -9.30 0.19
C PRO A 66 2.30 -10.52 -0.69
N ILE A 67 1.51 -10.35 -1.75
CA ILE A 67 1.31 -11.36 -2.79
C ILE A 67 2.47 -11.26 -3.78
N THR A 68 3.28 -12.30 -3.84
CA THR A 68 4.49 -12.33 -4.67
C THR A 68 4.24 -12.66 -6.13
N ASN A 69 3.08 -13.22 -6.45
CA ASN A 69 2.68 -13.56 -7.81
C ASN A 69 1.18 -13.28 -7.99
N PRO A 70 0.78 -12.03 -8.17
CA PRO A 70 -0.63 -11.67 -8.33
C PRO A 70 -1.18 -12.28 -9.63
N ALA A 71 -2.17 -13.16 -9.48
CA ALA A 71 -2.79 -13.84 -10.64
C ALA A 71 -3.71 -12.92 -11.45
N ASN A 72 -4.15 -11.80 -10.89
CA ASN A 72 -5.06 -10.84 -11.52
C ASN A 72 -4.52 -9.44 -11.27
N ASP A 73 -4.00 -8.85 -12.31
CA ASP A 73 -3.49 -7.50 -12.29
C ASP A 73 -4.44 -6.58 -13.08
N TYR A 74 -4.66 -5.38 -12.59
CA TYR A 74 -5.35 -4.31 -13.32
C TYR A 74 -4.47 -3.68 -14.40
N THR A 75 -3.31 -4.27 -14.68
CA THR A 75 -2.38 -3.79 -15.69
C THR A 75 -2.80 -4.34 -17.04
N LEU A 76 -3.12 -3.47 -17.97
CA LEU A 76 -3.26 -3.81 -19.37
C LEU A 76 -1.87 -3.90 -19.99
N VAL A 77 -1.58 -4.99 -20.65
CA VAL A 77 -0.29 -5.23 -21.34
C VAL A 77 -0.51 -5.35 -22.82
N TYR A 78 0.30 -4.66 -23.59
CA TYR A 78 0.22 -4.64 -25.04
C TYR A 78 1.50 -5.20 -25.65
N SER A 79 1.37 -5.95 -26.73
CA SER A 79 2.47 -6.26 -27.63
C SER A 79 2.42 -5.29 -28.79
N CYS A 80 3.50 -4.53 -28.98
CA CYS A 80 3.57 -3.53 -30.04
C CYS A 80 4.63 -3.95 -31.07
N GLU A 81 4.25 -3.99 -32.36
CA GLU A 81 5.20 -4.17 -33.47
C GLU A 81 5.82 -2.84 -33.88
N SER A 82 5.09 -1.75 -33.67
CA SER A 82 5.52 -0.36 -33.82
C SER A 82 4.72 0.50 -32.86
N SER A 83 5.07 1.79 -32.74
CA SER A 83 4.32 2.76 -31.93
C SER A 83 2.83 2.84 -32.27
N ASP A 84 2.48 2.56 -33.52
CA ASP A 84 1.10 2.69 -34.05
C ASP A 84 0.38 1.35 -34.15
N SER A 85 1.01 0.24 -33.76
CA SER A 85 0.46 -1.11 -33.89
C SER A 85 0.63 -1.90 -32.60
N CYS A 86 -0.27 -1.67 -31.65
CA CYS A 86 -0.31 -2.37 -30.37
C CYS A 86 -1.54 -3.27 -30.29
N THR A 87 -1.35 -4.48 -29.79
CA THR A 87 -2.43 -5.43 -29.52
C THR A 87 -2.45 -5.76 -28.03
N GLU A 88 -3.61 -5.62 -27.41
CA GLU A 88 -3.79 -6.00 -26.01
C GLU A 88 -3.65 -7.52 -25.83
N LEU A 89 -2.84 -7.92 -24.87
CA LEU A 89 -2.66 -9.34 -24.54
C LEU A 89 -3.80 -9.80 -23.65
N SER A 90 -4.61 -10.72 -24.16
CA SER A 90 -5.79 -11.27 -23.45
C SER A 90 -5.43 -12.09 -22.20
N ASN A 91 -4.17 -12.49 -22.03
CA ASN A 91 -3.68 -13.27 -20.89
C ASN A 91 -2.19 -12.99 -20.63
N PRO A 92 -1.84 -11.78 -20.17
CA PRO A 92 -0.44 -11.34 -20.09
C PRO A 92 0.40 -12.25 -19.18
N VAL A 93 -0.16 -12.75 -18.08
CA VAL A 93 0.56 -13.62 -17.12
C VAL A 93 1.01 -14.94 -17.77
N GLN A 94 0.24 -15.48 -18.72
CA GLN A 94 0.63 -16.70 -19.43
C GLN A 94 1.55 -16.46 -20.62
N GLN A 95 1.43 -15.30 -21.26
CA GLN A 95 2.20 -14.95 -22.45
C GLN A 95 3.54 -14.32 -22.12
N ILE A 96 3.62 -13.62 -21.02
CA ILE A 96 4.85 -13.00 -20.50
C ILE A 96 4.99 -13.40 -19.02
N PRO A 97 5.58 -14.57 -18.72
CA PRO A 97 5.67 -15.11 -17.35
C PRO A 97 6.40 -14.22 -16.33
N GLN A 98 7.02 -13.15 -16.79
CA GLN A 98 7.80 -12.21 -15.99
C GLN A 98 7.10 -10.85 -15.89
N THR A 99 5.78 -10.80 -16.13
CA THR A 99 5.06 -9.52 -16.14
C THR A 99 4.92 -8.89 -14.78
N LEU A 100 5.09 -7.61 -14.82
CA LEU A 100 4.57 -6.47 -14.09
C LEU A 100 3.97 -6.77 -12.70
N ASN A 101 4.19 -5.88 -11.76
CA ASN A 101 3.83 -5.97 -10.36
C ASN A 101 4.56 -7.06 -9.57
N VAL A 102 5.77 -7.39 -9.98
CA VAL A 102 6.63 -8.17 -9.10
C VAL A 102 7.01 -7.32 -7.90
N ASN A 103 6.82 -7.88 -6.73
CA ASN A 103 7.45 -7.33 -5.54
C ASN A 103 8.96 -7.58 -5.64
N VAL A 104 9.71 -6.55 -6.01
CA VAL A 104 11.16 -6.62 -6.25
C VAL A 104 11.91 -7.25 -5.07
N ILE A 105 11.48 -6.95 -3.84
CA ILE A 105 12.14 -7.46 -2.62
C ILE A 105 12.04 -8.98 -2.54
N SER A 106 10.97 -9.57 -3.05
CA SER A 106 10.82 -11.03 -3.07
C SER A 106 11.84 -11.74 -3.97
N TYR A 107 12.56 -11.00 -4.80
CA TYR A 107 13.63 -11.49 -5.68
C TYR A 107 15.04 -11.22 -5.15
N PHE A 108 15.18 -10.58 -4.00
CA PHE A 108 16.48 -10.42 -3.36
C PHE A 108 17.12 -11.79 -3.06
N LYS A 109 18.43 -11.82 -3.03
CA LYS A 109 19.18 -13.07 -2.74
C LYS A 109 19.03 -13.50 -1.28
N GLN A 110 18.92 -12.52 -0.39
CA GLN A 110 18.68 -12.71 1.04
C GLN A 110 17.52 -11.80 1.44
N ASP A 111 17.08 -11.91 2.66
CA ASP A 111 16.06 -11.03 3.26
C ASP A 111 14.82 -10.79 2.39
N ASN A 112 14.40 -11.81 1.64
CA ASN A 112 13.38 -11.77 0.61
C ASN A 112 12.01 -12.30 1.04
N ASN A 113 11.82 -12.54 2.35
CA ASN A 113 10.60 -13.14 2.89
C ASN A 113 9.61 -12.11 3.46
N GLY A 114 9.98 -10.83 3.43
CA GLY A 114 9.14 -9.75 3.94
C GLY A 114 9.90 -8.47 4.16
N VAL A 115 9.19 -7.47 4.67
CA VAL A 115 9.78 -6.19 5.10
C VAL A 115 9.20 -5.76 6.43
N ILE A 116 9.95 -4.95 7.16
CA ILE A 116 9.51 -4.26 8.37
C ILE A 116 9.60 -2.77 8.11
N PHE A 117 8.48 -2.06 8.26
CA PHE A 117 8.46 -0.60 8.32
C PHE A 117 8.51 -0.20 9.78
N SER A 118 9.59 0.46 10.20
CA SER A 118 9.75 0.97 11.55
C SER A 118 9.61 2.48 11.52
N MET A 119 8.50 2.99 12.03
CA MET A 119 8.21 4.40 12.06
C MET A 119 8.17 4.91 13.51
N PRO A 120 8.89 6.01 13.81
CA PRO A 120 8.85 6.59 15.14
C PRO A 120 7.46 7.12 15.48
N ALA A 121 7.14 7.18 16.76
CA ALA A 121 5.99 7.94 17.22
C ALA A 121 6.24 9.43 16.93
N ILE A 122 5.23 10.09 16.39
CA ILE A 122 5.23 11.54 16.22
C ILE A 122 4.17 12.13 17.13
N ALA A 123 4.35 13.39 17.51
CA ALA A 123 3.32 14.11 18.25
C ALA A 123 2.01 14.11 17.44
N ASN A 124 0.86 14.21 18.11
CA ASN A 124 -0.43 14.39 17.43
C ASN A 124 -0.50 15.81 16.85
N ALA A 125 0.44 16.12 15.99
CA ALA A 125 0.55 17.39 15.27
C ALA A 125 1.30 17.14 13.94
N PRO A 126 0.95 17.86 12.86
CA PRO A 126 1.71 17.83 11.62
C PRO A 126 3.18 18.22 11.83
N ALA A 127 4.06 17.62 11.03
CA ALA A 127 5.50 17.85 11.09
C ALA A 127 6.08 18.05 9.68
N GLU A 128 7.21 18.75 9.60
CA GLU A 128 7.90 18.97 8.32
C GLU A 128 8.46 17.67 7.74
N SER A 129 8.97 16.80 8.59
CA SER A 129 9.56 15.53 8.19
C SER A 129 9.56 14.50 9.30
N VAL A 130 9.67 13.24 8.90
CA VAL A 130 9.92 12.11 9.81
C VAL A 130 10.90 11.16 9.15
N VAL A 131 11.78 10.56 9.95
CA VAL A 131 12.73 9.55 9.48
C VAL A 131 12.33 8.21 10.07
N GLY A 132 11.98 7.26 9.20
CA GLY A 132 11.72 5.87 9.54
C GLY A 132 12.73 4.95 8.86
N GLN A 133 12.55 3.65 9.05
CA GLN A 133 13.37 2.62 8.45
C GLN A 133 12.50 1.61 7.71
N MET A 134 13.00 1.14 6.57
CA MET A 134 12.51 -0.05 5.89
C MET A 134 13.60 -1.12 6.01
N ILE A 135 13.29 -2.22 6.71
CA ILE A 135 14.22 -3.29 6.99
C ILE A 135 13.79 -4.50 6.17
N PHE A 136 14.72 -5.06 5.40
CA PHE A 136 14.44 -6.23 4.57
C PHE A 136 14.59 -7.53 5.39
N GLY A 137 13.75 -8.50 5.04
CA GLY A 137 13.66 -9.77 5.74
C GLY A 137 12.88 -9.69 7.05
N ILE A 138 12.36 -10.83 7.47
CA ILE A 138 11.66 -11.02 8.75
C ILE A 138 12.21 -12.28 9.42
N GLY A 139 12.85 -12.12 10.57
CA GLY A 139 13.44 -13.24 11.34
C GLY A 139 14.65 -13.87 10.69
N THR A 140 15.27 -13.24 9.71
CA THR A 140 16.45 -13.73 8.99
C THR A 140 17.76 -13.27 9.61
N ASN A 141 17.75 -12.14 10.28
CA ASN A 141 18.91 -11.53 10.94
C ASN A 141 18.55 -11.04 12.36
N SER A 142 19.55 -10.66 13.13
CA SER A 142 19.35 -10.16 14.50
C SER A 142 18.61 -8.83 14.58
N ASN A 143 18.66 -8.02 13.52
CA ASN A 143 18.03 -6.70 13.44
C ASN A 143 16.59 -6.71 12.88
N ASN A 144 16.10 -7.87 12.44
CA ASN A 144 14.77 -8.01 11.84
C ASN A 144 13.91 -9.10 12.48
N GLN A 145 14.16 -9.36 13.77
CA GLN A 145 13.38 -10.34 14.52
C GLN A 145 11.95 -9.85 14.77
N VAL A 146 11.00 -10.77 14.78
CA VAL A 146 9.61 -10.46 15.14
C VAL A 146 9.54 -10.24 16.64
N MET A 147 8.98 -9.11 17.04
CA MET A 147 8.80 -8.79 18.47
C MET A 147 7.70 -9.67 19.05
N GLU A 148 7.88 -10.11 20.31
CA GLU A 148 6.94 -11.00 20.99
C GLU A 148 5.53 -10.40 21.11
N SER A 149 5.43 -9.08 21.20
CA SER A 149 4.15 -8.36 21.26
C SER A 149 3.48 -8.16 19.90
N THR A 150 4.04 -8.71 18.82
CA THR A 150 3.48 -8.52 17.46
C THR A 150 2.11 -9.17 17.34
N VAL A 151 1.14 -8.37 16.95
CA VAL A 151 -0.18 -8.85 16.54
C VAL A 151 -0.10 -9.24 15.07
N ALA A 152 -0.33 -10.51 14.78
CA ALA A 152 -0.26 -11.04 13.43
C ALA A 152 -1.66 -11.31 12.85
N VAL A 153 -1.87 -10.91 11.61
CA VAL A 153 -3.10 -11.10 10.86
C VAL A 153 -2.80 -11.73 9.50
N LEU A 154 -3.52 -12.79 9.16
CA LEU A 154 -3.37 -13.45 7.87
C LEU A 154 -4.22 -12.74 6.81
N GLY A 155 -3.57 -12.35 5.73
CA GLY A 155 -4.22 -11.86 4.53
C GLY A 155 -4.78 -12.98 3.66
N ASN A 156 -5.74 -12.65 2.83
CA ASN A 156 -6.33 -13.58 1.87
C ASN A 156 -5.33 -13.89 0.73
N PRO A 157 -4.88 -15.13 0.58
CA PRO A 157 -3.89 -15.49 -0.44
C PRO A 157 -4.44 -15.46 -1.87
N ASN A 158 -5.77 -15.41 -2.01
CA ASN A 158 -6.46 -15.37 -3.30
C ASN A 158 -6.91 -13.95 -3.69
N SER A 159 -6.59 -12.96 -2.86
CA SER A 159 -6.86 -11.55 -3.12
C SER A 159 -5.59 -10.84 -3.55
N ASN A 160 -5.64 -10.09 -4.63
CA ASN A 160 -4.51 -9.28 -5.10
C ASN A 160 -4.00 -8.26 -4.07
N MET A 161 -4.84 -7.95 -3.09
CA MET A 161 -4.54 -6.98 -2.03
C MET A 161 -4.18 -7.65 -0.70
N ALA A 162 -4.16 -9.00 -0.62
CA ALA A 162 -3.91 -9.72 0.64
C ALA A 162 -4.79 -9.22 1.82
N ASN A 163 -6.04 -8.92 1.56
CA ASN A 163 -6.92 -8.31 2.55
C ASN A 163 -7.20 -9.23 3.74
N PHE A 164 -7.33 -8.63 4.90
CA PHE A 164 -7.89 -9.20 6.12
C PHE A 164 -9.27 -8.58 6.43
N THR A 165 -9.87 -8.91 7.56
CA THR A 165 -11.18 -8.35 7.96
C THR A 165 -11.01 -7.36 9.09
N THR A 166 -11.66 -6.20 9.00
CA THR A 166 -11.77 -5.24 10.09
C THR A 166 -13.24 -5.02 10.48
N ASN A 167 -13.46 -4.81 11.77
CA ASN A 167 -14.78 -4.46 12.33
C ASN A 167 -14.59 -3.21 13.21
N THR A 168 -15.16 -2.12 12.79
CA THR A 168 -15.12 -0.83 13.49
C THR A 168 -16.27 -0.66 14.48
N GLY A 169 -17.12 -1.67 14.66
CA GLY A 169 -18.36 -1.57 15.40
C GLY A 169 -19.53 -1.00 14.59
N MET A 170 -19.23 -0.33 13.49
CA MET A 170 -20.23 0.24 12.57
C MET A 170 -20.40 -0.64 11.33
N GLN A 171 -19.31 -1.21 10.85
CA GLN A 171 -19.30 -2.11 9.70
C GLN A 171 -18.15 -3.11 9.77
N ILE A 172 -18.35 -4.24 9.11
CA ILE A 172 -17.31 -5.25 8.89
C ILE A 172 -16.93 -5.19 7.42
N THR A 173 -15.66 -4.89 7.16
CA THR A 173 -15.15 -4.75 5.79
C THR A 173 -13.85 -5.51 5.59
N PRO A 174 -13.52 -5.91 4.36
CA PRO A 174 -12.15 -6.22 4.01
C PRO A 174 -11.25 -5.00 4.25
N ALA A 175 -10.01 -5.23 4.66
CA ALA A 175 -9.05 -4.17 4.92
C ALA A 175 -7.63 -4.57 4.53
N ILE A 176 -6.80 -3.57 4.24
CA ILE A 176 -5.36 -3.72 4.04
C ILE A 176 -4.59 -2.67 4.84
N ILE A 177 -3.30 -2.94 5.02
CA ILE A 177 -2.33 -1.93 5.45
C ILE A 177 -1.51 -1.54 4.22
N ASP A 178 -1.47 -0.26 3.90
CA ASP A 178 -0.85 0.23 2.67
C ASP A 178 -0.01 1.48 2.92
N SER A 179 1.31 1.33 2.78
CA SER A 179 2.25 2.45 2.92
C SER A 179 2.19 3.46 1.77
N GLY A 180 1.56 3.10 0.66
CA GLY A 180 1.36 3.98 -0.50
C GLY A 180 0.12 4.85 -0.43
N THR A 181 -0.71 4.67 0.58
CA THR A 181 -1.93 5.47 0.78
C THR A 181 -1.69 6.55 1.84
N GLU A 182 -1.96 7.81 1.49
CA GLU A 182 -1.74 8.97 2.36
C GLU A 182 -2.73 9.06 3.53
N PHE A 183 -3.86 8.36 3.44
CA PHE A 183 -4.98 8.47 4.36
C PHE A 183 -5.24 7.15 5.08
N ILE A 184 -5.88 7.23 6.25
CA ILE A 184 -6.69 6.12 6.75
C ILE A 184 -8.04 6.23 6.05
N ASN A 185 -8.32 5.30 5.15
CA ASN A 185 -9.59 5.23 4.45
C ASN A 185 -10.55 4.32 5.21
N TRP A 186 -11.60 4.94 5.71
CA TRP A 186 -12.64 4.26 6.44
C TRP A 186 -13.92 5.09 6.33
N TYR A 187 -14.95 4.53 5.73
CA TYR A 187 -16.17 5.28 5.54
C TYR A 187 -17.05 5.28 6.79
N ASP A 188 -17.38 6.46 7.27
CA ASP A 188 -18.35 6.68 8.33
C ASP A 188 -19.25 7.89 7.98
N ALA A 189 -20.53 7.61 7.75
CA ALA A 189 -21.51 8.62 7.41
C ALA A 189 -21.79 9.63 8.56
N LEU A 190 -21.37 9.34 9.78
CA LEU A 190 -21.55 10.22 10.94
C LEU A 190 -20.38 11.19 11.14
N LEU A 191 -19.22 10.91 10.52
CA LEU A 191 -18.09 11.82 10.58
C LEU A 191 -18.23 12.91 9.53
N PRO A 192 -18.17 14.19 9.90
CA PRO A 192 -18.26 15.27 8.94
C PRO A 192 -17.01 15.35 8.06
N ALA A 193 -17.22 15.53 6.77
CA ALA A 193 -16.15 15.94 5.86
C ALA A 193 -15.75 17.38 6.11
N CYS A 194 -14.51 17.73 5.74
CA CYS A 194 -14.08 19.11 5.77
C CYS A 194 -14.83 19.97 4.75
N PRO A 195 -14.85 21.31 4.92
CA PRO A 195 -15.33 22.22 3.87
C PRO A 195 -14.47 22.12 2.61
N GLU A 196 -15.07 22.49 1.47
CA GLU A 196 -14.31 22.65 0.24
C GLU A 196 -13.10 23.63 0.41
N PRO A 197 -11.97 23.37 -0.21
CA PRO A 197 -11.70 22.31 -1.19
C PRO A 197 -11.25 20.94 -0.57
N LEU A 198 -11.32 20.78 0.73
CA LEU A 198 -10.83 19.60 1.44
C LEU A 198 -11.93 18.57 1.77
N SER A 199 -13.03 18.58 1.03
CA SER A 199 -14.20 17.71 1.30
C SER A 199 -13.93 16.21 1.18
N TYR A 200 -12.77 15.84 0.66
CA TYR A 200 -12.31 14.45 0.56
C TYR A 200 -11.66 13.90 1.84
N ILE A 201 -11.51 14.73 2.88
CA ILE A 201 -11.01 14.31 4.20
C ILE A 201 -12.03 14.61 5.29
N TYR A 202 -11.86 13.93 6.44
CA TYR A 202 -12.70 14.15 7.61
C TYR A 202 -12.21 15.32 8.47
N CYS A 203 -13.19 16.08 9.01
CA CYS A 203 -12.99 17.15 9.96
C CYS A 203 -13.87 16.92 11.22
N PRO A 204 -13.54 15.92 12.08
CA PRO A 204 -14.34 15.68 13.28
C PRO A 204 -14.25 16.84 14.27
N GLY A 205 -15.39 17.35 14.71
CA GLY A 205 -15.47 18.42 15.72
C GLY A 205 -14.89 19.75 15.25
N LYS A 206 -14.20 20.46 16.16
CA LYS A 206 -13.50 21.72 15.85
C LYS A 206 -12.03 21.45 15.50
N PRO A 207 -11.31 22.42 14.86
CA PRO A 207 -9.88 22.28 14.62
C PRO A 207 -9.10 21.84 15.87
N GLY A 208 -8.24 20.83 15.70
CA GLY A 208 -7.48 20.18 16.76
C GLY A 208 -8.23 19.05 17.50
N SER A 209 -9.49 18.78 17.17
CA SER A 209 -10.20 17.62 17.72
C SER A 209 -9.71 16.32 17.10
N ILE A 210 -9.60 15.26 17.93
CA ILE A 210 -9.28 13.91 17.47
C ILE A 210 -10.50 13.03 17.75
N PHE A 211 -10.93 12.30 16.72
CA PHE A 211 -11.88 11.21 16.83
C PHE A 211 -11.11 9.90 16.87
N GLU A 212 -11.17 9.21 18.01
CA GLU A 212 -10.54 7.91 18.19
C GLU A 212 -11.57 6.80 18.07
N TRP A 213 -11.18 5.71 17.40
CA TRP A 213 -12.01 4.50 17.37
C TRP A 213 -11.15 3.26 17.55
N GLY A 214 -11.80 2.20 18.00
CA GLY A 214 -11.22 0.86 18.03
C GLY A 214 -11.75 0.00 16.90
N SER A 215 -10.87 -0.75 16.30
CA SER A 215 -11.20 -1.78 15.32
C SER A 215 -10.81 -3.15 15.83
N MET A 216 -11.69 -4.13 15.64
CA MET A 216 -11.33 -5.53 15.77
C MET A 216 -10.83 -6.02 14.42
N ILE A 217 -9.58 -6.42 14.36
CA ILE A 217 -8.96 -6.99 13.15
C ILE A 217 -8.93 -8.50 13.28
N SER A 218 -9.32 -9.19 12.23
CA SER A 218 -9.34 -10.65 12.16
C SER A 218 -8.66 -11.14 10.89
N ASN A 219 -8.20 -12.39 10.90
CA ASN A 219 -7.77 -13.06 9.70
C ASN A 219 -8.87 -13.05 8.62
N TYR A 220 -8.47 -13.08 7.35
CA TYR A 220 -9.40 -13.11 6.22
C TYR A 220 -10.43 -14.26 6.30
N SER A 221 -10.04 -15.38 6.90
CA SER A 221 -10.88 -16.57 7.10
C SER A 221 -11.67 -16.57 8.42
N GLY A 222 -11.58 -15.48 9.20
CA GLY A 222 -12.09 -15.41 10.57
C GLY A 222 -11.12 -16.01 11.60
N GLY A 223 -11.60 -16.22 12.82
CA GLY A 223 -10.80 -16.74 13.93
C GLY A 223 -10.40 -15.67 14.94
N SER A 224 -9.16 -15.68 15.40
CA SER A 224 -8.68 -14.74 16.42
C SER A 224 -8.83 -13.30 15.96
N SER A 225 -9.35 -12.46 16.85
CA SER A 225 -9.52 -11.03 16.62
C SER A 225 -8.62 -10.25 17.55
N PHE A 226 -8.08 -9.15 17.05
CA PHE A 226 -7.19 -8.25 17.79
C PHE A 226 -7.76 -6.84 17.78
N PHE A 227 -7.65 -6.18 18.91
CA PHE A 227 -8.06 -4.78 19.02
C PHE A 227 -6.93 -3.87 18.54
N VAL A 228 -7.27 -2.94 17.66
CA VAL A 228 -6.36 -1.90 17.18
C VAL A 228 -7.02 -0.55 17.37
N GLN A 229 -6.32 0.36 18.00
CA GLN A 229 -6.76 1.74 18.13
C GLN A 229 -6.24 2.56 16.94
N ALA A 230 -7.11 3.39 16.39
CA ALA A 230 -6.78 4.36 15.36
C ALA A 230 -7.51 5.68 15.65
N GLY A 231 -7.13 6.73 14.95
CA GLY A 231 -7.73 8.05 15.14
C GLY A 231 -7.74 8.85 13.84
N ILE A 232 -8.66 9.81 13.77
CA ILE A 232 -8.73 10.82 12.73
C ILE A 232 -8.80 12.18 13.40
N ALA A 233 -7.97 13.12 12.97
CA ALA A 233 -7.94 14.48 13.51
C ALA A 233 -8.54 15.49 12.52
N ASN A 234 -9.12 16.53 13.09
CA ASN A 234 -9.48 17.73 12.34
C ASN A 234 -8.28 18.68 12.37
N TRP A 235 -7.52 18.71 11.27
CA TRP A 235 -6.34 19.53 11.17
C TRP A 235 -6.64 20.93 10.66
N ASP A 236 -6.07 21.92 11.32
CA ASP A 236 -5.96 23.29 10.82
C ASP A 236 -4.72 23.39 9.93
N PHE A 237 -4.89 23.12 8.62
CA PHE A 237 -3.77 23.12 7.67
C PHE A 237 -3.16 24.51 7.47
N GLU A 238 -3.90 25.60 7.73
CA GLU A 238 -3.36 26.96 7.67
C GLU A 238 -2.32 27.20 8.78
N GLY A 239 -2.48 26.53 9.93
CA GLY A 239 -1.51 26.56 11.02
C GLY A 239 -0.21 25.79 10.76
N PHE A 240 -0.15 24.97 9.71
CA PHE A 240 0.97 24.07 9.41
C PHE A 240 1.34 24.08 7.92
N PRO A 241 1.67 25.23 7.31
CA PRO A 241 1.82 25.36 5.86
C PRO A 241 2.99 24.55 5.28
N ASP A 242 4.03 24.27 6.08
CA ASP A 242 5.24 23.56 5.62
C ASP A 242 5.23 22.08 6.02
N SER A 243 4.10 21.55 6.50
CA SER A 243 4.02 20.18 6.99
C SER A 243 3.81 19.19 5.83
N SER A 244 4.71 18.21 5.76
CA SER A 244 4.62 17.08 4.82
C SER A 244 4.19 15.78 5.51
N VAL A 245 4.19 15.75 6.83
CA VAL A 245 3.84 14.59 7.65
C VAL A 245 2.60 14.92 8.47
N ILE A 246 1.49 14.29 8.12
CA ILE A 246 0.20 14.56 8.76
C ILE A 246 -0.29 13.27 9.43
N PRO A 247 -0.17 13.14 10.77
CA PRO A 247 -0.71 12.00 11.47
C PRO A 247 -2.25 12.06 11.50
N LEU A 248 -2.88 10.91 11.71
CA LEU A 248 -4.33 10.80 11.91
C LEU A 248 -5.16 11.43 10.77
N LEU A 249 -4.66 11.38 9.55
CA LEU A 249 -5.35 11.90 8.37
C LEU A 249 -6.33 10.84 7.84
N GLY A 250 -7.62 11.16 7.87
CA GLY A 250 -8.67 10.27 7.40
C GLY A 250 -9.37 10.76 6.15
N SER A 251 -9.64 9.85 5.21
CA SER A 251 -10.39 10.16 3.98
C SER A 251 -11.88 9.93 4.16
N SER A 252 -12.70 10.89 3.68
CA SER A 252 -14.17 10.83 3.65
C SER A 252 -14.73 10.22 2.36
N THR A 253 -13.88 9.63 1.53
CA THR A 253 -14.27 9.15 0.19
C THR A 253 -15.23 7.96 0.26
N THR A 254 -16.39 8.11 -0.38
CA THR A 254 -17.47 7.11 -0.35
C THR A 254 -17.25 5.91 -1.27
N TYR A 255 -16.37 6.01 -2.27
CA TYR A 255 -16.11 4.91 -3.20
C TYR A 255 -15.43 3.69 -2.53
N LEU A 256 -14.84 3.89 -1.34
CA LEU A 256 -14.28 2.83 -0.49
C LEU A 256 -15.20 2.44 0.67
N SER A 257 -16.51 2.70 0.58
CA SER A 257 -17.46 2.43 1.67
C SER A 257 -17.50 0.96 2.12
N ASN A 258 -17.10 0.03 1.27
CA ASN A 258 -17.06 -1.41 1.56
C ASN A 258 -15.63 -1.95 1.74
N PHE A 259 -14.64 -1.08 1.91
CA PHE A 259 -13.25 -1.47 2.05
C PHE A 259 -12.52 -0.46 2.93
N SER A 260 -11.63 -0.93 3.80
CA SER A 260 -10.83 -0.07 4.67
C SER A 260 -9.35 -0.15 4.31
N ILE A 261 -8.66 0.99 4.33
CA ILE A 261 -7.21 1.06 4.13
C ILE A 261 -6.58 1.74 5.33
N TYR A 262 -5.70 1.02 6.01
CA TYR A 262 -4.84 1.59 7.03
C TYR A 262 -3.60 2.14 6.32
N GLY A 263 -3.70 3.39 5.84
CA GLY A 263 -2.65 4.07 5.12
C GLY A 263 -1.49 4.55 5.99
N PHE A 264 -0.60 5.35 5.43
CA PHE A 264 0.65 5.76 6.06
C PHE A 264 0.50 6.39 7.46
N PRO A 265 -0.57 7.16 7.78
CA PRO A 265 -0.78 7.65 9.14
C PRO A 265 -0.89 6.56 10.20
N PHE A 266 -1.27 5.34 9.83
CA PHE A 266 -1.32 4.19 10.73
C PHE A 266 0.07 3.66 11.13
N PHE A 267 1.10 3.96 10.36
CA PHE A 267 2.45 3.46 10.60
C PHE A 267 3.18 4.18 11.73
N PHE A 268 2.82 5.43 12.03
CA PHE A 268 3.51 6.20 13.05
C PHE A 268 3.41 5.53 14.44
N GLY A 269 4.56 5.44 15.11
CA GLY A 269 4.69 4.78 16.40
C GLY A 269 4.57 3.25 16.33
N LYS A 270 4.82 2.63 15.17
CA LYS A 270 4.69 1.18 15.01
C LYS A 270 5.82 0.58 14.18
N ASN A 271 6.06 -0.70 14.45
CA ASN A 271 6.72 -1.60 13.52
C ASN A 271 5.64 -2.40 12.78
N ILE A 272 5.57 -2.22 11.46
CA ILE A 272 4.64 -2.92 10.59
C ILE A 272 5.42 -3.98 9.82
N TYR A 273 5.08 -5.23 10.06
CA TYR A 273 5.64 -6.39 9.38
C TYR A 273 4.77 -6.76 8.20
N LEU A 274 5.37 -6.95 7.05
CA LEU A 274 4.73 -7.39 5.83
C LEU A 274 5.38 -8.68 5.35
N GLY A 275 4.83 -9.81 5.74
CA GLY A 275 5.32 -11.13 5.36
C GLY A 275 4.80 -11.57 4.00
N PHE A 276 5.70 -11.99 3.12
CA PHE A 276 5.38 -12.35 1.74
C PHE A 276 4.84 -13.77 1.64
N GLN A 277 3.82 -13.94 0.81
CA GLN A 277 3.22 -15.23 0.50
C GLN A 277 4.29 -16.20 -0.06
N GLY A 278 4.31 -17.42 0.44
CA GLY A 278 5.19 -18.47 -0.06
C GLY A 278 6.68 -18.33 0.31
N LYS A 279 7.06 -17.32 1.11
CA LYS A 279 8.46 -17.02 1.42
C LYS A 279 8.91 -17.42 2.83
N GLY A 280 8.05 -18.09 3.60
CA GLY A 280 8.45 -18.64 4.91
C GLY A 280 8.80 -17.56 5.93
N ASN A 281 7.94 -16.57 6.12
CA ASN A 281 8.16 -15.54 7.13
C ASN A 281 7.68 -16.01 8.53
N SER A 282 8.24 -15.41 9.56
CA SER A 282 7.94 -15.72 10.96
C SER A 282 6.95 -14.75 11.62
N VAL A 283 6.25 -13.92 10.85
CA VAL A 283 5.23 -13.00 11.38
C VAL A 283 4.12 -13.77 12.10
N SER A 284 3.80 -14.97 11.60
CA SER A 284 2.86 -15.87 12.25
C SER A 284 3.38 -17.30 12.17
N SER A 285 3.43 -18.00 13.32
CA SER A 285 3.82 -19.41 13.40
C SER A 285 2.88 -20.33 12.62
N THR A 286 1.66 -19.89 12.32
CA THR A 286 0.65 -20.63 11.56
C THR A 286 0.69 -20.31 10.05
N ALA A 287 1.37 -19.26 9.65
CA ALA A 287 1.41 -18.77 8.27
C ALA A 287 2.63 -19.25 7.48
N LEU A 288 3.34 -20.27 7.96
CA LEU A 288 4.50 -20.81 7.26
C LEU A 288 4.12 -21.23 5.83
N GLY A 289 4.21 -20.27 4.92
CA GLY A 289 4.35 -20.47 3.50
C GLY A 289 3.14 -20.27 2.60
N SER A 290 1.90 -20.28 3.05
CA SER A 290 0.75 -20.25 2.14
C SER A 290 -0.01 -18.94 2.07
N SER A 291 -0.03 -18.15 3.14
CA SER A 291 -0.76 -16.87 3.18
C SER A 291 0.19 -15.71 3.42
N PRO A 292 -0.10 -14.54 2.84
CA PRO A 292 0.57 -13.31 3.23
C PRO A 292 0.21 -12.99 4.68
N ALA A 293 1.11 -12.35 5.40
CA ALA A 293 0.86 -12.00 6.79
C ALA A 293 1.18 -10.54 7.06
N TRP A 294 0.30 -9.89 7.80
CA TRP A 294 0.51 -8.58 8.38
C TRP A 294 0.82 -8.72 9.86
N GLY A 295 1.79 -7.99 10.34
CA GLY A 295 2.06 -7.90 11.75
C GLY A 295 2.29 -6.45 12.15
N PHE A 296 1.90 -6.09 13.37
CA PHE A 296 2.17 -4.76 13.88
C PHE A 296 2.29 -4.76 15.39
N VAL A 297 3.12 -3.86 15.90
CA VAL A 297 3.35 -3.62 17.32
C VAL A 297 3.60 -2.13 17.53
N ALA A 298 3.06 -1.58 18.59
CA ALA A 298 3.37 -0.21 19.01
C ALA A 298 4.82 -0.12 19.52
N ASN A 299 5.52 0.93 19.12
CA ASN A 299 6.86 1.28 19.62
C ASN A 299 6.78 1.98 20.99
#